data_3a9eefc6745ea652290d1f7fd9097cb6
#
_entry.id   3a9eefc6745ea652290d1f7fd9097cb6
#
_cell.length_a   1.000
_cell.length_b   1.000
_cell.length_c   1.000
_cell.angle_alpha   90.00
_cell.angle_beta   90.00
_cell.angle_gamma   90.00
#
_symmetry.space_group_name_H-M   'P 1'
#
loop_
_entity.id
_entity.type
_entity.pdbx_description
1 polymer ?
#
loop_
_entity_poly.entity_id
_entity_poly.type
_entity_poly.pdbx_seq_one_letter_code
_entity_poly.pdbx_strand_id
1 'polypeptide(L)'
;MLLKATNLSKTFKRGNVQFSAVNDVSISLTENSFTFIVGRSGSGKTTLLNLLSGLLNPTTGEVVFEDKNIFNMNDKDKSFYRNAEIGFVPQVLGTLPNLTVLDNVRLPFFMFKRDGNDDDRALSLLDMMGILHLKDEMPSSLSGGEEKRMLIARSLMNAPRLLIADEPTSNLDSETTKEVMEGIKRVNRQGVSCLIVTHDESIIEKNADVYRMENGKITHL
;
A
#
# COMPACT_ATOMS: atom_id res chain seq x y z
N MET A 1 10.33 0.73 16.03
CA MET A 1 9.51 -0.29 15.31
C MET A 1 8.26 0.42 14.83
N LEU A 2 7.96 0.38 13.53
CA LEU A 2 6.76 1.05 13.01
C LEU A 2 5.54 0.12 13.04
N LEU A 3 5.68 -1.08 12.48
CA LEU A 3 4.62 -2.09 12.45
C LEU A 3 5.19 -3.46 12.76
N LYS A 4 4.48 -4.24 13.59
CA LYS A 4 4.84 -5.62 13.92
C LYS A 4 3.60 -6.50 13.84
N ALA A 5 3.67 -7.56 13.04
CA ALA A 5 2.71 -8.65 13.03
C ALA A 5 3.31 -9.87 13.75
N THR A 6 2.52 -10.55 14.59
CA THR A 6 2.97 -11.70 15.37
C THR A 6 1.97 -12.85 15.22
N ASN A 7 2.45 -14.02 14.79
CA ASN A 7 1.69 -15.27 14.60
C ASN A 7 0.37 -15.08 13.84
N LEU A 8 0.41 -14.23 12.81
CA LEU A 8 -0.77 -13.78 12.06
C LEU A 8 -1.27 -14.91 11.17
N SER A 9 -2.55 -15.26 11.31
CA SER A 9 -3.19 -16.26 10.46
C SER A 9 -4.54 -15.78 9.96
N LYS A 10 -4.87 -16.18 8.74
CA LYS A 10 -6.18 -15.94 8.15
C LYS A 10 -6.67 -17.17 7.40
N THR A 11 -7.79 -17.70 7.86
CA THR A 11 -8.45 -18.85 7.27
C THR A 11 -9.78 -18.43 6.64
N PHE A 12 -10.05 -18.94 5.47
CA PHE A 12 -11.30 -18.76 4.74
C PHE A 12 -12.00 -20.10 4.56
N LYS A 13 -13.33 -20.06 4.40
CA LYS A 13 -14.14 -21.22 4.04
C LYS A 13 -14.64 -21.08 2.59
N ARG A 14 -14.50 -22.11 1.81
CA ARG A 14 -15.07 -22.22 0.46
C ARG A 14 -15.92 -23.49 0.40
N GLY A 15 -17.22 -23.34 0.56
CA GLY A 15 -18.11 -24.48 0.79
C GLY A 15 -17.75 -25.19 2.10
N ASN A 16 -17.47 -26.48 2.03
CA ASN A 16 -17.05 -27.32 3.17
C ASN A 16 -15.52 -27.38 3.35
N VAL A 17 -14.76 -26.74 2.46
CA VAL A 17 -13.28 -26.76 2.52
C VAL A 17 -12.79 -25.51 3.23
N GLN A 18 -11.93 -25.69 4.21
CA GLN A 18 -11.23 -24.62 4.90
C GLN A 18 -9.81 -24.52 4.36
N PHE A 19 -9.33 -23.31 4.06
CA PHE A 19 -7.96 -23.08 3.63
C PHE A 19 -7.38 -21.86 4.34
N SER A 20 -6.09 -21.91 4.64
CA SER A 20 -5.36 -20.81 5.28
C SER A 20 -4.62 -20.01 4.22
N ALA A 21 -5.05 -18.76 4.01
CA ALA A 21 -4.40 -17.85 3.06
C ALA A 21 -3.15 -17.19 3.68
N VAL A 22 -3.12 -17.03 5.00
CA VAL A 22 -1.97 -16.60 5.80
C VAL A 22 -1.87 -17.56 6.98
N ASN A 23 -0.69 -18.12 7.24
CA ASN A 23 -0.50 -19.19 8.19
C ASN A 23 0.75 -18.94 9.06
N ASP A 24 0.51 -18.48 10.28
CA ASP A 24 1.54 -18.23 11.31
C ASP A 24 2.66 -17.29 10.83
N VAL A 25 2.27 -16.15 10.22
CA VAL A 25 3.19 -15.16 9.70
C VAL A 25 3.58 -14.15 10.78
N SER A 26 4.89 -13.95 10.93
CA SER A 26 5.44 -12.86 11.75
C SER A 26 6.37 -12.00 10.88
N ILE A 27 6.12 -10.67 10.87
CA ILE A 27 6.90 -9.69 10.11
C ILE A 27 7.00 -8.40 10.90
N SER A 28 8.13 -7.72 10.75
CA SER A 28 8.39 -6.44 11.41
C SER A 28 8.90 -5.42 10.41
N LEU A 29 8.30 -4.23 10.41
CA LEU A 29 8.70 -3.09 9.62
C LEU A 29 9.27 -2.00 10.53
N THR A 30 10.46 -1.52 10.23
CA THR A 30 11.06 -0.37 10.91
C THR A 30 10.69 0.94 10.22
N GLU A 31 10.93 2.06 10.89
CA GLU A 31 10.79 3.37 10.23
C GLU A 31 11.78 3.48 9.07
N ASN A 32 11.36 4.16 8.03
CA ASN A 32 12.11 4.38 6.79
C ASN A 32 12.53 3.09 6.05
N SER A 33 11.97 1.92 6.43
CA SER A 33 12.27 0.66 5.75
C SER A 33 11.75 0.66 4.31
N PHE A 34 12.44 -0.07 3.44
CA PHE A 34 11.99 -0.40 2.10
C PHE A 34 11.94 -1.92 2.01
N THR A 35 10.73 -2.47 2.07
CA THR A 35 10.50 -3.90 2.25
C THR A 35 9.73 -4.47 1.05
N PHE A 36 10.16 -5.63 0.56
CA PHE A 36 9.46 -6.37 -0.48
C PHE A 36 8.93 -7.71 0.05
N ILE A 37 7.74 -8.06 -0.39
CA ILE A 37 7.21 -9.42 -0.24
C ILE A 37 7.01 -9.99 -1.64
N VAL A 38 7.84 -10.97 -2.00
CA VAL A 38 7.77 -11.65 -3.28
C VAL A 38 7.08 -13.01 -3.17
N GLY A 39 6.52 -13.49 -4.26
CA GLY A 39 5.89 -14.80 -4.30
C GLY A 39 4.90 -14.95 -5.45
N ARG A 40 4.55 -16.19 -5.78
CA ARG A 40 3.63 -16.50 -6.86
C ARG A 40 2.21 -15.97 -6.61
N SER A 41 1.41 -15.82 -7.66
CA SER A 41 -0.01 -15.52 -7.52
C SER A 41 -0.69 -16.58 -6.64
N GLY A 42 -1.59 -16.14 -5.75
CA GLY A 42 -2.28 -17.03 -4.81
C GLY A 42 -1.47 -17.45 -3.58
N SER A 43 -0.23 -16.97 -3.37
CA SER A 43 0.56 -17.30 -2.17
C SER A 43 0.04 -16.67 -0.87
N GLY A 44 -0.90 -15.68 -0.94
CA GLY A 44 -1.50 -15.01 0.21
C GLY A 44 -1.08 -13.55 0.40
N LYS A 45 -0.26 -12.97 -0.48
CA LYS A 45 0.32 -11.61 -0.36
C LYS A 45 -0.73 -10.52 -0.14
N THR A 46 -1.72 -10.41 -1.03
CA THR A 46 -2.82 -9.44 -0.89
C THR A 46 -3.59 -9.62 0.41
N THR A 47 -3.81 -10.87 0.84
CA THR A 47 -4.46 -11.16 2.14
C THR A 47 -3.60 -10.64 3.29
N LEU A 48 -2.29 -10.85 3.25
CA LEU A 48 -1.36 -10.33 4.26
C LEU A 48 -1.38 -8.80 4.29
N LEU A 49 -1.32 -8.12 3.13
CA LEU A 49 -1.42 -6.65 3.08
C LEU A 49 -2.73 -6.14 3.69
N ASN A 50 -3.86 -6.80 3.39
CA ASN A 50 -5.16 -6.42 3.96
C ASN A 50 -5.22 -6.62 5.48
N LEU A 51 -4.50 -7.59 6.03
CA LEU A 51 -4.36 -7.77 7.47
C LEU A 51 -3.48 -6.67 8.08
N LEU A 52 -2.32 -6.38 7.49
CA LEU A 52 -1.39 -5.36 7.97
C LEU A 52 -1.99 -3.95 7.92
N SER A 53 -2.81 -3.65 6.90
CA SER A 53 -3.51 -2.37 6.78
C SER A 53 -4.79 -2.26 7.63
N GLY A 54 -5.21 -3.33 8.31
CA GLY A 54 -6.46 -3.35 9.09
C GLY A 54 -7.74 -3.34 8.24
N LEU A 55 -7.64 -3.66 6.94
CA LEU A 55 -8.80 -3.86 6.06
C LEU A 55 -9.48 -5.20 6.31
N LEU A 56 -8.74 -6.17 6.82
CA LEU A 56 -9.21 -7.52 7.11
C LEU A 56 -8.82 -7.91 8.53
N ASN A 57 -9.75 -8.50 9.30
CA ASN A 57 -9.43 -9.04 10.62
C ASN A 57 -8.77 -10.42 10.50
N PRO A 58 -7.75 -10.74 11.31
CA PRO A 58 -7.13 -12.05 11.35
C PRO A 58 -8.06 -13.10 11.96
N THR A 59 -7.74 -14.37 11.75
CA THR A 59 -8.33 -15.49 12.51
C THR A 59 -7.61 -15.63 13.87
N THR A 60 -6.28 -15.49 13.86
CA THR A 60 -5.42 -15.49 15.06
C THR A 60 -4.24 -14.55 14.83
N GLY A 61 -3.56 -14.19 15.93
CA GLY A 61 -2.40 -13.28 15.89
C GLY A 61 -2.81 -11.83 16.01
N GLU A 62 -1.84 -10.95 15.92
CA GLU A 62 -2.03 -9.52 16.12
C GLU A 62 -1.16 -8.69 15.19
N VAL A 63 -1.57 -7.45 14.96
CA VAL A 63 -0.78 -6.41 14.31
C VAL A 63 -0.71 -5.20 15.25
N VAL A 64 0.51 -4.81 15.59
CA VAL A 64 0.80 -3.65 16.43
C VAL A 64 1.44 -2.59 15.54
N PHE A 65 0.81 -1.43 15.47
CA PHE A 65 1.37 -0.23 14.85
C PHE A 65 1.84 0.70 15.97
N GLU A 66 3.13 1.00 16.02
CA GLU A 66 3.80 1.56 17.19
C GLU A 66 3.51 0.69 18.44
N ASP A 67 2.76 1.20 19.39
CA ASP A 67 2.42 0.48 20.63
C ASP A 67 0.94 0.07 20.70
N LYS A 68 0.20 0.19 19.56
CA LYS A 68 -1.25 -0.05 19.53
C LYS A 68 -1.60 -1.25 18.68
N ASN A 69 -2.25 -2.25 19.28
CA ASN A 69 -2.84 -3.36 18.53
C ASN A 69 -4.05 -2.84 17.72
N ILE A 70 -3.94 -2.86 16.38
CA ILE A 70 -4.96 -2.30 15.50
C ILE A 70 -6.30 -3.05 15.55
N PHE A 71 -6.29 -4.32 15.96
CA PHE A 71 -7.52 -5.11 16.06
C PHE A 71 -8.29 -4.90 17.34
N ASN A 72 -7.66 -4.31 18.36
CA ASN A 72 -8.31 -3.89 19.61
C ASN A 72 -8.93 -2.48 19.51
N MET A 73 -8.69 -1.75 18.41
CA MET A 73 -9.30 -0.46 18.14
C MET A 73 -10.78 -0.61 17.80
N ASN A 74 -11.60 0.38 18.16
CA ASN A 74 -12.96 0.51 17.63
C ASN A 74 -12.94 0.91 16.14
N ASP A 75 -14.10 0.87 15.47
CA ASP A 75 -14.18 1.13 14.02
C ASP A 75 -13.75 2.54 13.63
N LYS A 76 -14.01 3.53 14.48
CA LYS A 76 -13.61 4.92 14.25
C LYS A 76 -12.07 5.05 14.27
N ASP A 77 -11.43 4.46 15.26
CA ASP A 77 -9.98 4.51 15.42
C ASP A 77 -9.28 3.69 14.31
N LYS A 78 -9.85 2.53 13.91
CA LYS A 78 -9.36 1.77 12.73
C LYS A 78 -9.47 2.58 11.46
N SER A 79 -10.57 3.30 11.26
CA SER A 79 -10.74 4.17 10.09
C SER A 79 -9.75 5.32 10.10
N PHE A 80 -9.51 5.92 11.26
CA PHE A 80 -8.48 6.95 11.41
C PHE A 80 -7.08 6.39 11.12
N TYR A 81 -6.73 5.23 11.67
CA TYR A 81 -5.48 4.54 11.40
C TYR A 81 -5.25 4.34 9.89
N ARG A 82 -6.22 3.75 9.19
CA ARG A 82 -6.11 3.52 7.73
C ARG A 82 -5.97 4.81 6.93
N ASN A 83 -6.63 5.88 7.35
CA ASN A 83 -6.61 7.15 6.62
C ASN A 83 -5.37 7.99 6.95
N ALA A 84 -4.89 7.96 8.19
CA ALA A 84 -3.82 8.83 8.66
C ALA A 84 -2.44 8.19 8.57
N GLU A 85 -2.33 6.89 8.87
CA GLU A 85 -1.04 6.23 9.04
C GLU A 85 -0.66 5.35 7.83
N ILE A 86 -1.66 4.90 7.06
CA ILE A 86 -1.46 3.98 5.95
C ILE A 86 -1.84 4.63 4.62
N GLY A 87 -0.89 4.70 3.70
CA GLY A 87 -1.15 4.90 2.28
C GLY A 87 -1.30 3.54 1.60
N PHE A 88 -2.45 3.23 1.04
CA PHE A 88 -2.71 1.94 0.41
C PHE A 88 -2.92 2.09 -1.10
N VAL A 89 -2.09 1.40 -1.89
CA VAL A 89 -2.21 1.30 -3.35
C VAL A 89 -2.64 -0.12 -3.69
N PRO A 90 -3.90 -0.34 -4.07
CA PRO A 90 -4.42 -1.67 -4.39
C PRO A 90 -3.94 -2.14 -5.77
N GLN A 91 -3.94 -3.45 -6.00
CA GLN A 91 -3.63 -4.06 -7.29
C GLN A 91 -4.64 -3.63 -8.37
N VAL A 92 -5.95 -3.68 -8.05
CA VAL A 92 -7.01 -3.21 -8.94
C VAL A 92 -7.17 -1.71 -8.77
N LEU A 93 -7.10 -1.00 -9.90
CA LEU A 93 -7.23 0.45 -9.94
C LEU A 93 -8.59 0.87 -9.37
N GLY A 94 -8.57 1.70 -8.35
CA GLY A 94 -9.76 2.22 -7.68
C GLY A 94 -9.91 3.72 -7.93
N THR A 95 -9.70 4.15 -9.18
CA THR A 95 -9.87 5.54 -9.60
C THR A 95 -11.34 5.92 -9.63
N LEU A 96 -11.65 7.18 -9.35
CA LEU A 96 -12.99 7.72 -9.49
C LEU A 96 -13.09 8.40 -10.86
N PRO A 97 -13.80 7.79 -11.83
CA PRO A 97 -13.77 8.22 -13.23
C PRO A 97 -14.43 9.58 -13.46
N ASN A 98 -15.25 10.05 -12.53
CA ASN A 98 -15.97 11.34 -12.61
C ASN A 98 -15.24 12.49 -11.90
N LEU A 99 -14.03 12.25 -11.39
CA LEU A 99 -13.17 13.24 -10.75
C LEU A 99 -11.91 13.42 -11.59
N THR A 100 -11.39 14.66 -11.65
CA THR A 100 -10.08 14.93 -12.25
C THR A 100 -8.97 14.19 -11.52
N VAL A 101 -7.77 14.17 -12.10
CA VAL A 101 -6.55 13.65 -11.45
C VAL A 101 -6.32 14.36 -10.11
N LEU A 102 -6.42 15.69 -10.09
CA LEU A 102 -6.27 16.48 -8.87
C LEU A 102 -7.31 16.11 -7.82
N ASP A 103 -8.58 16.03 -8.19
CA ASP A 103 -9.66 15.71 -7.25
C ASP A 103 -9.56 14.27 -6.72
N ASN A 104 -9.09 13.32 -7.56
CA ASN A 104 -8.77 11.98 -7.09
C ASN A 104 -7.71 11.98 -6.00
N VAL A 105 -6.64 12.78 -6.16
CA VAL A 105 -5.55 12.87 -5.17
C VAL A 105 -6.02 13.54 -3.88
N ARG A 106 -6.87 14.56 -3.97
CA ARG A 106 -7.41 15.31 -2.81
C ARG A 106 -8.43 14.53 -1.98
N LEU A 107 -9.09 13.52 -2.55
CA LEU A 107 -10.21 12.80 -1.94
C LEU A 107 -9.96 12.33 -0.49
N PRO A 108 -8.82 11.69 -0.14
CA PRO A 108 -8.57 11.24 1.24
C PRO A 108 -8.57 12.37 2.26
N PHE A 109 -8.22 13.59 1.86
CA PHE A 109 -8.23 14.75 2.74
C PHE A 109 -9.66 15.13 3.14
N PHE A 110 -10.58 15.19 2.19
CA PHE A 110 -11.99 15.53 2.44
C PHE A 110 -12.75 14.49 3.24
N MET A 111 -12.39 13.21 3.11
CA MET A 111 -13.08 12.13 3.81
C MET A 111 -13.00 12.25 5.34
N PHE A 112 -12.02 12.96 5.89
CA PHE A 112 -11.81 13.12 7.33
C PHE A 112 -11.91 14.58 7.80
N LYS A 113 -12.41 15.49 6.96
CA LYS A 113 -12.61 16.92 7.29
C LYS A 113 -11.37 17.53 7.97
N ARG A 114 -10.21 17.34 7.35
CA ARG A 114 -8.96 17.92 7.85
C ARG A 114 -8.93 19.41 7.58
N ASP A 115 -8.35 20.18 8.50
CA ASP A 115 -8.03 21.58 8.30
C ASP A 115 -6.74 21.72 7.47
N GLY A 116 -6.65 22.77 6.66
CA GLY A 116 -5.46 23.12 5.89
C GLY A 116 -5.70 23.26 4.39
N ASN A 117 -4.62 23.54 3.67
CA ASN A 117 -4.63 23.65 2.21
C ASN A 117 -4.27 22.29 1.57
N ASP A 118 -5.25 21.65 1.00
CA ASP A 118 -5.12 20.38 0.29
C ASP A 118 -4.59 20.55 -1.14
N ASP A 119 -4.77 21.71 -1.77
CA ASP A 119 -4.34 21.96 -3.14
C ASP A 119 -2.82 21.93 -3.27
N ASP A 120 -2.09 22.72 -2.47
CA ASP A 120 -0.64 22.80 -2.54
C ASP A 120 0.02 21.44 -2.32
N ARG A 121 -0.53 20.66 -1.37
CA ARG A 121 -0.04 19.31 -1.12
C ARG A 121 -0.33 18.36 -2.27
N ALA A 122 -1.54 18.38 -2.82
CA ALA A 122 -1.91 17.52 -3.94
C ALA A 122 -1.07 17.84 -5.18
N LEU A 123 -0.87 19.14 -5.50
CA LEU A 123 -0.01 19.59 -6.59
C LEU A 123 1.44 19.14 -6.39
N SER A 124 1.99 19.26 -5.17
CA SER A 124 3.34 18.77 -4.84
C SER A 124 3.47 17.26 -5.01
N LEU A 125 2.45 16.47 -4.63
CA LEU A 125 2.45 15.03 -4.81
C LEU A 125 2.37 14.63 -6.29
N LEU A 126 1.57 15.34 -7.11
CA LEU A 126 1.50 15.13 -8.55
C LEU A 126 2.83 15.49 -9.23
N ASP A 127 3.50 16.55 -8.80
CA ASP A 127 4.83 16.93 -9.29
C ASP A 127 5.89 15.87 -8.92
N MET A 128 5.89 15.40 -7.68
CA MET A 128 6.76 14.32 -7.22
C MET A 128 6.59 13.04 -8.05
N MET A 129 5.36 12.75 -8.49
CA MET A 129 5.05 11.60 -9.34
C MET A 129 5.27 11.88 -10.84
N GLY A 130 5.65 13.12 -11.24
CA GLY A 130 5.90 13.50 -12.62
C GLY A 130 4.65 13.60 -13.50
N ILE A 131 3.48 13.81 -12.90
CA ILE A 131 2.17 13.87 -13.58
C ILE A 131 1.39 15.16 -13.29
N LEU A 132 2.07 16.22 -12.80
CA LEU A 132 1.42 17.50 -12.51
C LEU A 132 0.72 18.10 -13.73
N HIS A 133 1.29 17.92 -14.93
CA HIS A 133 0.72 18.40 -16.18
C HIS A 133 -0.65 17.77 -16.53
N LEU A 134 -1.00 16.65 -15.88
CA LEU A 134 -2.26 15.93 -16.08
C LEU A 134 -3.32 16.27 -15.01
N LYS A 135 -3.08 17.23 -14.13
CA LYS A 135 -3.93 17.53 -12.97
C LYS A 135 -5.41 17.75 -13.28
N ASP A 136 -5.70 18.35 -14.41
CA ASP A 136 -7.05 18.69 -14.89
C ASP A 136 -7.67 17.59 -15.77
N GLU A 137 -6.92 16.53 -16.10
CA GLU A 137 -7.38 15.43 -16.92
C GLU A 137 -8.28 14.46 -16.15
N MET A 138 -9.08 13.68 -16.88
CA MET A 138 -9.87 12.59 -16.29
C MET A 138 -9.07 11.28 -16.28
N PRO A 139 -9.30 10.37 -15.34
CA PRO A 139 -8.59 9.09 -15.28
C PRO A 139 -8.65 8.27 -16.58
N SER A 140 -9.71 8.42 -17.37
CA SER A 140 -9.88 7.71 -18.64
C SER A 140 -8.90 8.13 -19.74
N SER A 141 -8.23 9.29 -19.62
CA SER A 141 -7.20 9.75 -20.55
C SER A 141 -5.79 9.31 -20.15
N LEU A 142 -5.61 8.73 -18.97
CA LEU A 142 -4.31 8.33 -18.46
C LEU A 142 -3.85 6.98 -19.03
N SER A 143 -2.55 6.85 -19.26
CA SER A 143 -1.90 5.55 -19.43
C SER A 143 -1.91 4.77 -18.10
N GLY A 144 -1.72 3.45 -18.16
CA GLY A 144 -1.68 2.63 -16.94
C GLY A 144 -0.63 3.06 -15.92
N GLY A 145 0.53 3.55 -16.40
CA GLY A 145 1.59 4.06 -15.51
C GLY A 145 1.24 5.40 -14.85
N GLU A 146 0.63 6.31 -15.61
CA GLU A 146 0.15 7.60 -15.06
C GLU A 146 -0.95 7.37 -14.03
N GLU A 147 -1.87 6.44 -14.29
CA GLU A 147 -2.92 6.07 -13.35
C GLU A 147 -2.33 5.46 -12.06
N LYS A 148 -1.33 4.58 -12.15
CA LYS A 148 -0.60 4.06 -10.98
C LYS A 148 0.07 5.18 -10.19
N ARG A 149 0.75 6.13 -10.86
CA ARG A 149 1.40 7.28 -10.20
C ARG A 149 0.38 8.19 -9.53
N MET A 150 -0.79 8.41 -10.12
CA MET A 150 -1.89 9.14 -9.50
C MET A 150 -2.39 8.42 -8.23
N LEU A 151 -2.56 7.10 -8.25
CA LEU A 151 -2.97 6.33 -7.09
C LEU A 151 -1.94 6.36 -5.95
N ILE A 152 -0.65 6.36 -6.29
CA ILE A 152 0.43 6.57 -5.31
C ILE A 152 0.31 7.97 -4.71
N ALA A 153 0.18 9.03 -5.52
CA ALA A 153 -0.02 10.40 -5.04
C ALA A 153 -1.24 10.49 -4.10
N ARG A 154 -2.38 9.91 -4.50
CA ARG A 154 -3.60 9.84 -3.67
C ARG A 154 -3.35 9.17 -2.33
N SER A 155 -2.62 8.06 -2.31
CA SER A 155 -2.33 7.33 -1.08
C SER A 155 -1.46 8.11 -0.09
N LEU A 156 -0.73 9.11 -0.58
CA LEU A 156 0.18 9.95 0.22
C LEU A 156 -0.46 11.25 0.71
N MET A 157 -1.71 11.52 0.32
CA MET A 157 -2.36 12.82 0.58
C MET A 157 -2.39 13.19 2.06
N ASN A 158 -2.61 12.21 2.93
CA ASN A 158 -2.70 12.41 4.38
C ASN A 158 -1.37 12.23 5.13
N ALA A 159 -0.24 12.27 4.42
CA ALA A 159 1.11 12.11 5.00
C ALA A 159 1.27 10.80 5.80
N PRO A 160 0.96 9.64 5.22
CA PRO A 160 1.06 8.37 5.93
C PRO A 160 2.51 8.07 6.29
N ARG A 161 2.71 7.27 7.34
CA ARG A 161 4.01 6.78 7.75
C ARG A 161 4.42 5.49 7.04
N LEU A 162 3.42 4.75 6.51
CA LEU A 162 3.64 3.51 5.78
C LEU A 162 2.85 3.52 4.47
N LEU A 163 3.56 3.38 3.36
CA LEU A 163 3.00 3.10 2.05
C LEU A 163 2.96 1.59 1.83
N ILE A 164 1.79 1.04 1.60
CA ILE A 164 1.57 -0.36 1.22
C ILE A 164 1.13 -0.39 -0.25
N ALA A 165 1.86 -1.09 -1.11
CA ALA A 165 1.55 -1.20 -2.53
C ALA A 165 1.44 -2.67 -2.96
N ASP A 166 0.27 -3.04 -3.48
CA ASP A 166 -0.01 -4.38 -4.01
C ASP A 166 0.17 -4.38 -5.53
N GLU A 167 1.25 -5.02 -6.01
CA GLU A 167 1.61 -5.14 -7.43
C GLU A 167 1.60 -3.78 -8.17
N PRO A 168 2.33 -2.75 -7.69
CA PRO A 168 2.22 -1.39 -8.22
C PRO A 168 2.68 -1.25 -9.67
N THR A 169 3.46 -2.20 -10.17
CA THR A 169 4.02 -2.20 -11.53
C THR A 169 3.43 -3.29 -12.43
N SER A 170 2.37 -3.97 -11.98
CA SER A 170 1.74 -5.02 -12.78
C SER A 170 1.17 -4.47 -14.10
N ASN A 171 1.36 -5.21 -15.19
CA ASN A 171 0.90 -4.88 -16.55
C ASN A 171 1.53 -3.59 -17.14
N LEU A 172 2.69 -3.17 -16.66
CA LEU A 172 3.45 -2.06 -17.20
C LEU A 172 4.67 -2.58 -17.97
N ASP A 173 5.09 -1.82 -18.97
CA ASP A 173 6.38 -2.04 -19.64
C ASP A 173 7.56 -1.67 -18.73
N SER A 174 8.78 -2.02 -19.15
CA SER A 174 9.97 -1.84 -18.34
C SER A 174 10.35 -0.37 -18.05
N GLU A 175 10.01 0.55 -18.96
CA GLU A 175 10.29 1.98 -18.79
C GLU A 175 9.31 2.59 -17.79
N THR A 176 8.03 2.36 -17.98
CA THR A 176 6.96 2.79 -17.07
C THR A 176 7.13 2.18 -15.67
N THR A 177 7.55 0.90 -15.59
CA THR A 177 7.90 0.24 -14.31
C THR A 177 8.98 1.02 -13.55
N LYS A 178 10.04 1.46 -14.24
CA LYS A 178 11.12 2.26 -13.62
C LYS A 178 10.60 3.61 -13.10
N GLU A 179 9.74 4.29 -13.86
CA GLU A 179 9.15 5.57 -13.44
C GLU A 179 8.30 5.43 -12.17
N VAL A 180 7.43 4.41 -12.12
CA VAL A 180 6.60 4.13 -10.93
C VAL A 180 7.48 3.81 -9.72
N MET A 181 8.50 2.95 -9.89
CA MET A 181 9.41 2.59 -8.81
C MET A 181 10.25 3.77 -8.34
N GLU A 182 10.70 4.64 -9.25
CA GLU A 182 11.42 5.87 -8.86
C GLU A 182 10.52 6.83 -8.07
N GLY A 183 9.23 6.92 -8.40
CA GLY A 183 8.24 7.62 -7.58
C GLY A 183 8.18 7.08 -6.15
N ILE A 184 8.07 5.77 -5.99
CA ILE A 184 8.02 5.11 -4.65
C ILE A 184 9.35 5.32 -3.89
N LYS A 185 10.50 5.27 -4.58
CA LYS A 185 11.81 5.56 -3.95
C LYS A 185 11.89 7.01 -3.44
N ARG A 186 11.37 7.98 -4.19
CA ARG A 186 11.30 9.37 -3.73
C ARG A 186 10.48 9.49 -2.45
N VAL A 187 9.36 8.80 -2.37
CA VAL A 187 8.53 8.71 -1.16
C VAL A 187 9.32 8.17 0.02
N ASN A 188 10.04 7.06 -0.16
CA ASN A 188 10.85 6.47 0.90
C ASN A 188 11.98 7.39 1.36
N ARG A 189 12.67 8.08 0.42
CA ARG A 189 13.71 9.09 0.75
C ARG A 189 13.16 10.27 1.58
N GLN A 190 11.85 10.52 1.55
CA GLN A 190 11.18 11.50 2.40
C GLN A 190 10.79 10.97 3.78
N GLY A 191 11.18 9.74 4.12
CA GLY A 191 10.98 9.15 5.43
C GLY A 191 9.72 8.27 5.56
N VAL A 192 8.99 8.03 4.47
CA VAL A 192 7.85 7.10 4.49
C VAL A 192 8.37 5.67 4.33
N SER A 193 8.01 4.78 5.24
CA SER A 193 8.30 3.35 5.10
C SER A 193 7.48 2.77 3.94
N CYS A 194 8.07 1.87 3.15
CA CYS A 194 7.39 1.28 2.00
C CYS A 194 7.37 -0.24 2.11
N LEU A 195 6.19 -0.84 1.95
CA LEU A 195 5.97 -2.27 1.83
C LEU A 195 5.37 -2.57 0.46
N ILE A 196 6.14 -3.23 -0.39
CA ILE A 196 5.76 -3.55 -1.77
C ILE A 196 5.56 -5.05 -1.91
N VAL A 197 4.42 -5.44 -2.44
CA VAL A 197 4.18 -6.82 -2.84
C VAL A 197 4.31 -6.94 -4.35
N THR A 198 5.05 -7.93 -4.81
CA THR A 198 5.24 -8.20 -6.24
C THR A 198 5.54 -9.67 -6.53
N HIS A 199 5.32 -10.08 -7.77
CA HIS A 199 5.84 -11.32 -8.32
C HIS A 199 7.05 -11.09 -9.25
N ASP A 200 7.36 -9.82 -9.55
CA ASP A 200 8.51 -9.42 -10.37
C ASP A 200 9.71 -9.10 -9.46
N GLU A 201 10.67 -10.05 -9.40
CA GLU A 201 11.88 -9.88 -8.61
C GLU A 201 12.86 -8.85 -9.21
N SER A 202 12.66 -8.41 -10.46
CA SER A 202 13.55 -7.44 -11.13
C SER A 202 13.47 -6.03 -10.55
N ILE A 203 12.37 -5.70 -9.86
CA ILE A 203 12.17 -4.39 -9.23
C ILE A 203 12.73 -4.28 -7.81
N ILE A 204 13.30 -5.38 -7.27
CA ILE A 204 13.83 -5.40 -5.90
C ILE A 204 15.08 -4.55 -5.81
N GLU A 205 15.11 -3.64 -4.83
CA GLU A 205 16.25 -2.80 -4.52
C GLU A 205 17.33 -3.56 -3.74
N LYS A 206 18.61 -3.26 -4.02
CA LYS A 206 19.78 -3.99 -3.45
C LYS A 206 19.82 -3.99 -1.91
N ASN A 207 19.30 -2.95 -1.27
CA ASN A 207 19.36 -2.77 0.19
C ASN A 207 17.97 -2.89 0.84
N ALA A 208 17.01 -3.47 0.15
CA ALA A 208 15.68 -3.68 0.69
C ALA A 208 15.63 -4.94 1.56
N ASP A 209 14.76 -4.91 2.56
CA ASP A 209 14.36 -6.12 3.27
C ASP A 209 13.46 -6.96 2.36
N VAL A 210 13.82 -8.22 2.13
CA VAL A 210 13.07 -9.08 1.21
C VAL A 210 12.52 -10.30 1.93
N TYR A 211 11.25 -10.52 1.75
CA TYR A 211 10.56 -11.71 2.24
C TYR A 211 9.98 -12.49 1.06
N ARG A 212 10.03 -13.81 1.14
CA ARG A 212 9.34 -14.71 0.20
C ARG A 212 8.10 -15.28 0.84
N MET A 213 6.96 -15.17 0.13
CA MET A 213 5.71 -15.74 0.59
C MET A 213 5.29 -16.93 -0.26
N GLU A 214 5.13 -18.10 0.38
CA GLU A 214 4.73 -19.35 -0.24
C GLU A 214 3.71 -20.08 0.64
N ASN A 215 2.60 -20.51 0.03
CA ASN A 215 1.55 -21.28 0.73
C ASN A 215 1.10 -20.66 2.07
N GLY A 216 0.97 -19.33 2.10
CA GLY A 216 0.56 -18.58 3.27
C GLY A 216 1.63 -18.37 4.33
N LYS A 217 2.85 -18.81 4.13
CA LYS A 217 4.00 -18.62 5.04
C LYS A 217 5.00 -17.63 4.47
N ILE A 218 5.74 -16.97 5.36
CA ILE A 218 6.75 -15.98 4.97
C ILE A 218 8.13 -16.41 5.45
N THR A 219 9.15 -16.16 4.64
CA THR A 219 10.57 -16.40 4.98
C THR A 219 11.37 -15.16 4.61
N HIS A 220 12.22 -14.68 5.49
CA HIS A 220 13.17 -13.60 5.20
C HIS A 220 14.31 -14.13 4.34
N LEU A 221 14.72 -13.38 3.28
CA LEU A 221 15.77 -13.76 2.33
C LEU A 221 17.12 -13.13 2.65
#